data_e97b3051776da5285c4179406e8cdba7
#
_entry.id   e97b3051776da5285c4179406e8cdba7
#
_cell.length_a   1.000
_cell.length_b   1.000
_cell.length_c   1.000
_cell.angle_alpha   90.00
_cell.angle_beta   90.00
_cell.angle_gamma   90.00
#
_symmetry.space_group_name_H-M   'P 1'
#
loop_
_entity.id
_entity.type
_entity.pdbx_description
1 polymer ?
#
loop_
_entity_poly.entity_id
_entity_poly.type
_entity_poly.pdbx_seq_one_letter_code
_entity_poly.pdbx_strand_id
1 'polypeptide(L)'
;MPEELYSLAAMTASAQKAQVTDNQQQAESTPGAIRNGKNMALVIGCEEMCWGDVGLFLAFPGFALGNAAVDAVASDEQKAAWGELFASMAITEPGTGSDSAAIKTTARLEGDEWVINGEKIFVTDGYRSKQVVVWASLDLNLGKAAIKSFLVPKGTPGMTVARVEHKLGIRASDTAQIIFDNCRIPKANILGNPEIAKTAEQRKKAFGGVMQTFDNTRPAVAAQGLGVARAALDLTNELLQAEDIQLNYQKSYHQLSAVENDLYELEAEYEAARLLTLKASWMADNKQSNSKNASMSKAKAGRIAVQVSQKCVELCGQLGYSKAQLLEKFARDSKIIDIYEGTQQIQQLIIARQVLGKSSKELK
;
A
#
# COMPACT_ATOMS: atom_id res chain seq x y z
N MET A 1 6.08 -19.11 -11.39
CA MET A 1 6.80 -19.46 -10.16
C MET A 1 6.37 -20.85 -9.76
N PRO A 2 7.28 -21.73 -9.28
CA PRO A 2 6.94 -23.09 -8.86
C PRO A 2 5.93 -23.07 -7.70
N GLU A 3 5.00 -24.05 -7.66
CA GLU A 3 4.01 -24.21 -6.59
C GLU A 3 4.63 -24.34 -5.19
N GLU A 4 5.86 -24.82 -5.11
CA GLU A 4 6.64 -24.95 -3.87
C GLU A 4 6.92 -23.60 -3.16
N LEU A 5 7.06 -22.49 -3.91
CA LEU A 5 7.24 -21.15 -3.33
C LEU A 5 5.95 -20.60 -2.71
N TYR A 6 4.79 -21.04 -3.21
CA TYR A 6 3.50 -20.70 -2.59
C TYR A 6 3.31 -21.41 -1.26
N SER A 7 3.76 -22.67 -1.15
CA SER A 7 3.67 -23.44 0.10
C SER A 7 4.60 -22.88 1.17
N LEU A 8 5.80 -22.44 0.80
CA LEU A 8 6.76 -21.84 1.74
C LEU A 8 6.30 -20.49 2.27
N ALA A 9 5.73 -19.63 1.41
CA ALA A 9 5.16 -18.35 1.82
C ALA A 9 3.93 -18.52 2.72
N ALA A 10 3.07 -19.50 2.45
CA ALA A 10 1.92 -19.83 3.29
C ALA A 10 2.34 -20.43 4.65
N MET A 11 3.38 -21.28 4.68
CA MET A 11 3.92 -21.85 5.92
C MET A 11 4.59 -20.78 6.78
N THR A 12 5.36 -19.84 6.18
CA THR A 12 5.97 -18.72 6.91
C THR A 12 4.92 -17.77 7.47
N ALA A 13 3.86 -17.46 6.70
CA ALA A 13 2.77 -16.61 7.14
C ALA A 13 1.93 -17.29 8.26
N SER A 14 1.72 -18.61 8.20
CA SER A 14 1.00 -19.34 9.24
C SER A 14 1.82 -19.53 10.53
N ALA A 15 3.12 -19.77 10.41
CA ALA A 15 4.03 -19.86 11.57
C ALA A 15 4.20 -18.49 12.26
N GLN A 16 4.29 -17.39 11.49
CA GLN A 16 4.27 -16.04 12.04
C GLN A 16 2.93 -15.67 12.68
N LYS A 17 1.80 -16.14 12.11
CA LYS A 17 0.47 -15.96 12.73
C LYS A 17 0.37 -16.67 14.09
N ALA A 18 0.89 -17.89 14.23
CA ALA A 18 0.85 -18.65 15.47
C ALA A 18 1.75 -18.02 16.57
N GLN A 19 2.98 -17.62 16.25
CA GLN A 19 3.88 -16.97 17.22
C GLN A 19 3.39 -15.58 17.65
N VAL A 20 2.78 -14.81 16.74
CA VAL A 20 2.24 -13.46 17.05
C VAL A 20 0.99 -13.59 17.95
N THR A 21 0.15 -14.62 17.77
CA THR A 21 -1.02 -14.84 18.63
C THR A 21 -0.64 -15.22 20.05
N ASP A 22 0.36 -16.07 20.25
CA ASP A 22 0.84 -16.45 21.58
C ASP A 22 1.47 -15.27 22.34
N ASN A 23 2.30 -14.50 21.68
CA ASN A 23 2.91 -13.29 22.26
C ASN A 23 1.86 -12.19 22.54
N GLN A 24 0.81 -12.08 21.74
CA GLN A 24 -0.28 -11.12 21.98
C GLN A 24 -1.14 -11.52 23.17
N GLN A 25 -1.45 -12.81 23.35
CA GLN A 25 -2.22 -13.29 24.51
C GLN A 25 -1.48 -13.09 25.82
N GLN A 26 -0.14 -13.29 25.85
CA GLN A 26 0.68 -13.03 27.03
C GLN A 26 0.80 -11.53 27.34
N ALA A 27 0.94 -10.67 26.33
CA ALA A 27 0.99 -9.22 26.50
C ALA A 27 -0.36 -8.60 26.90
N GLU A 28 -1.48 -9.23 26.52
CA GLU A 28 -2.82 -8.76 26.94
C GLU A 28 -3.11 -8.99 28.41
N SER A 29 -2.40 -9.90 29.07
CA SER A 29 -2.56 -10.23 30.50
C SER A 29 -1.79 -9.30 31.45
N THR A 30 -0.88 -8.45 30.95
CA THR A 30 -0.05 -7.57 31.78
C THR A 30 -0.47 -6.11 31.62
N PRO A 31 -1.09 -5.48 32.65
CA PRO A 31 -1.43 -4.07 32.61
C PRO A 31 -0.17 -3.19 32.41
N GLY A 32 -0.21 -2.30 31.41
CA GLY A 32 0.89 -1.37 31.13
C GLY A 32 2.04 -1.91 30.25
N ALA A 33 1.95 -3.17 29.78
CA ALA A 33 2.93 -3.71 28.85
C ALA A 33 2.93 -2.94 27.51
N ILE A 34 4.14 -2.61 27.03
CA ILE A 34 4.31 -2.03 25.70
C ILE A 34 4.02 -3.12 24.66
N ARG A 35 3.10 -2.82 23.74
CA ARG A 35 2.72 -3.74 22.65
C ARG A 35 3.46 -3.36 21.38
N ASN A 36 4.42 -4.18 20.98
CA ASN A 36 4.99 -4.17 19.64
C ASN A 36 4.44 -5.39 18.92
N GLY A 37 3.36 -5.18 18.18
CA GLY A 37 2.61 -6.28 17.60
C GLY A 37 2.78 -6.40 16.09
N LYS A 38 1.70 -6.84 15.46
CA LYS A 38 1.64 -7.19 14.04
C LYS A 38 1.97 -6.00 13.12
N ASN A 39 1.53 -4.78 13.47
CA ASN A 39 1.76 -3.61 12.60
C ASN A 39 3.24 -3.18 12.61
N MET A 40 3.90 -3.25 13.78
CA MET A 40 5.33 -2.96 13.88
C MET A 40 6.15 -4.00 13.09
N ALA A 41 5.86 -5.29 13.26
CA ALA A 41 6.53 -6.36 12.51
C ALA A 41 6.34 -6.21 10.99
N LEU A 42 5.12 -5.87 10.55
CA LEU A 42 4.82 -5.62 9.13
C LEU A 42 5.67 -4.46 8.58
N VAL A 43 5.76 -3.35 9.30
CA VAL A 43 6.50 -2.16 8.85
C VAL A 43 8.00 -2.46 8.75
N ILE A 44 8.59 -3.10 9.76
CA ILE A 44 10.01 -3.49 9.73
C ILE A 44 10.26 -4.48 8.58
N GLY A 45 9.41 -5.50 8.42
CA GLY A 45 9.54 -6.46 7.33
C GLY A 45 9.41 -5.83 5.95
N CYS A 46 8.48 -4.87 5.77
CA CYS A 46 8.33 -4.11 4.52
C CYS A 46 9.58 -3.26 4.22
N GLU A 47 10.15 -2.59 5.23
CA GLU A 47 11.38 -1.79 5.08
C GLU A 47 12.54 -2.67 4.61
N GLU A 48 12.77 -3.81 5.29
CA GLU A 48 13.86 -4.72 4.95
C GLU A 48 13.71 -5.37 3.56
N MET A 49 12.52 -5.85 3.24
CA MET A 49 12.28 -6.48 1.94
C MET A 49 12.37 -5.47 0.78
N CYS A 50 11.92 -4.23 0.98
CA CYS A 50 11.99 -3.18 -0.03
C CYS A 50 13.38 -2.56 -0.15
N TRP A 51 14.25 -2.71 0.86
CA TRP A 51 15.66 -2.44 0.73
C TRP A 51 16.30 -3.37 -0.32
N GLY A 52 15.89 -4.63 -0.37
CA GLY A 52 16.30 -5.56 -1.41
C GLY A 52 15.74 -5.16 -2.79
N ASP A 53 14.43 -5.13 -2.93
CA ASP A 53 13.74 -4.69 -4.18
C ASP A 53 12.23 -4.50 -3.96
N VAL A 54 11.75 -3.27 -4.05
CA VAL A 54 10.33 -2.95 -3.90
C VAL A 54 9.46 -3.53 -5.02
N GLY A 55 9.99 -3.68 -6.22
CA GLY A 55 9.26 -4.27 -7.35
C GLY A 55 9.04 -5.77 -7.16
N LEU A 56 10.06 -6.48 -6.69
CA LEU A 56 9.97 -7.89 -6.32
C LEU A 56 9.07 -8.09 -5.10
N PHE A 57 9.21 -7.24 -4.08
CA PHE A 57 8.32 -7.26 -2.91
C PHE A 57 6.84 -7.21 -3.31
N LEU A 58 6.47 -6.27 -4.19
CA LEU A 58 5.09 -6.15 -4.69
C LEU A 58 4.68 -7.30 -5.61
N ALA A 59 5.63 -8.09 -6.11
CA ALA A 59 5.37 -9.26 -6.92
C ALA A 59 5.15 -10.54 -6.09
N PHE A 60 5.40 -10.53 -4.77
CA PHE A 60 5.15 -11.69 -3.93
C PHE A 60 3.64 -11.90 -3.71
N PRO A 61 3.16 -13.15 -3.81
CA PRO A 61 1.78 -13.47 -3.46
C PRO A 61 1.47 -13.08 -2.00
N GLY A 62 0.31 -12.46 -1.78
CA GLY A 62 -0.14 -12.06 -0.45
C GLY A 62 0.07 -10.58 -0.09
N PHE A 63 0.85 -9.83 -0.87
CA PHE A 63 0.96 -8.37 -0.71
C PHE A 63 -0.02 -7.60 -1.60
N ALA A 64 -0.73 -8.27 -2.51
CA ALA A 64 -1.86 -7.67 -3.20
C ALA A 64 -3.00 -7.38 -2.21
N LEU A 65 -3.56 -6.20 -2.29
CA LEU A 65 -4.56 -5.68 -1.34
C LEU A 65 -5.92 -6.39 -1.41
N GLY A 66 -6.13 -7.28 -2.38
CA GLY A 66 -7.38 -8.02 -2.53
C GLY A 66 -7.69 -8.91 -1.33
N ASN A 67 -6.70 -9.62 -0.80
CA ASN A 67 -6.88 -10.43 0.41
C ASN A 67 -7.22 -9.56 1.63
N ALA A 68 -6.56 -8.40 1.79
CA ALA A 68 -6.89 -7.46 2.85
C ALA A 68 -8.33 -6.92 2.72
N ALA A 69 -8.82 -6.73 1.49
CA ALA A 69 -10.22 -6.33 1.26
C ALA A 69 -11.21 -7.46 1.61
N VAL A 70 -10.88 -8.72 1.30
CA VAL A 70 -11.68 -9.89 1.73
C VAL A 70 -11.71 -9.95 3.25
N ASP A 71 -10.57 -9.87 3.92
CA ASP A 71 -10.47 -9.92 5.39
C ASP A 71 -11.27 -8.83 6.09
N ALA A 72 -11.34 -7.64 5.49
CA ALA A 72 -12.00 -6.47 6.08
C ALA A 72 -13.53 -6.52 6.00
N VAL A 73 -14.11 -7.11 4.94
CA VAL A 73 -15.55 -6.97 4.66
C VAL A 73 -16.30 -8.28 4.41
N ALA A 74 -15.60 -9.39 4.12
CA ALA A 74 -16.22 -10.69 3.86
C ALA A 74 -16.80 -11.32 5.13
N SER A 75 -17.85 -12.16 5.00
CA SER A 75 -18.34 -13.02 6.07
C SER A 75 -17.33 -14.13 6.39
N ASP A 76 -17.51 -14.81 7.52
CA ASP A 76 -16.62 -15.91 7.91
C ASP A 76 -16.68 -17.07 6.91
N GLU A 77 -17.87 -17.36 6.34
CA GLU A 77 -18.04 -18.35 5.28
C GLU A 77 -17.31 -17.93 4.00
N GLN A 78 -17.39 -16.66 3.64
CA GLN A 78 -16.68 -16.11 2.48
C GLN A 78 -15.17 -16.15 2.68
N LYS A 79 -14.67 -15.82 3.89
CA LYS A 79 -13.24 -15.93 4.22
C LYS A 79 -12.75 -17.37 4.16
N ALA A 80 -13.54 -18.33 4.64
CA ALA A 80 -13.21 -19.75 4.55
C ALA A 80 -13.13 -20.23 3.09
N ALA A 81 -14.02 -19.73 2.22
CA ALA A 81 -14.07 -20.14 0.83
C ALA A 81 -12.98 -19.49 -0.04
N TRP A 82 -12.63 -18.22 0.23
CA TRP A 82 -11.83 -17.41 -0.70
C TRP A 82 -10.60 -16.74 -0.08
N GLY A 83 -10.45 -16.75 1.24
CA GLY A 83 -9.40 -15.99 1.95
C GLY A 83 -7.97 -16.44 1.63
N GLU A 84 -7.77 -17.71 1.29
CA GLU A 84 -6.45 -18.25 0.93
C GLU A 84 -6.09 -18.05 -0.54
N LEU A 85 -7.05 -17.70 -1.39
CA LEU A 85 -6.79 -17.49 -2.80
C LEU A 85 -6.15 -16.10 -3.02
N PHE A 86 -5.07 -16.08 -3.79
CA PHE A 86 -4.38 -14.85 -4.16
C PHE A 86 -5.31 -13.90 -4.92
N ALA A 87 -5.63 -12.76 -4.30
CA ALA A 87 -6.56 -11.77 -4.81
C ALA A 87 -5.89 -10.42 -5.07
N SER A 88 -6.17 -9.81 -6.21
CA SER A 88 -5.88 -8.41 -6.49
C SER A 88 -7.08 -7.51 -6.12
N MET A 89 -6.83 -6.19 -5.98
CA MET A 89 -7.87 -5.21 -5.67
C MET A 89 -8.00 -4.18 -6.79
N ALA A 90 -9.19 -4.04 -7.36
CA ALA A 90 -9.51 -3.19 -8.49
C ALA A 90 -10.49 -2.06 -8.09
N ILE A 91 -9.94 -0.88 -7.76
CA ILE A 91 -10.70 0.32 -7.37
C ILE A 91 -10.58 1.40 -8.44
N THR A 92 -9.34 1.75 -8.82
CA THR A 92 -9.00 2.88 -9.68
C THR A 92 -9.56 2.71 -11.09
N GLU A 93 -10.10 3.79 -11.65
CA GLU A 93 -10.60 3.87 -13.01
C GLU A 93 -9.88 4.97 -13.80
N PRO A 94 -9.94 4.98 -15.15
CA PRO A 94 -9.28 6.00 -15.96
C PRO A 94 -9.61 7.45 -15.56
N GLY A 95 -10.84 7.69 -15.11
CA GLY A 95 -11.30 9.02 -14.68
C GLY A 95 -11.29 9.27 -13.18
N THR A 96 -10.97 8.25 -12.33
CA THR A 96 -11.11 8.34 -10.87
C THR A 96 -10.00 7.58 -10.13
N GLY A 97 -9.05 8.34 -9.58
CA GLY A 97 -8.01 7.82 -8.68
C GLY A 97 -8.25 8.30 -7.24
N SER A 98 -7.91 9.57 -6.98
CA SER A 98 -8.04 10.19 -5.64
C SER A 98 -9.48 10.31 -5.16
N ASP A 99 -10.44 10.52 -6.06
CA ASP A 99 -11.87 10.47 -5.74
C ASP A 99 -12.46 9.09 -6.02
N SER A 100 -12.11 8.12 -5.20
CA SER A 100 -12.63 6.75 -5.26
C SER A 100 -14.15 6.65 -5.04
N ALA A 101 -14.81 7.75 -4.70
CA ALA A 101 -16.26 7.81 -4.58
C ALA A 101 -16.98 8.04 -5.93
N ALA A 102 -16.26 8.52 -6.93
CA ALA A 102 -16.79 8.85 -8.25
C ALA A 102 -16.59 7.73 -9.27
N ILE A 103 -16.38 6.49 -8.81
CA ILE A 103 -16.26 5.32 -9.70
C ILE A 103 -17.52 5.16 -10.58
N LYS A 104 -17.30 4.74 -11.82
CA LYS A 104 -18.34 4.54 -12.84
C LYS A 104 -18.65 3.08 -13.12
N THR A 105 -17.81 2.16 -12.67
CA THR A 105 -18.09 0.72 -12.73
C THR A 105 -19.36 0.42 -11.97
N THR A 106 -20.30 -0.29 -12.59
CA THR A 106 -21.61 -0.64 -12.04
C THR A 106 -21.73 -2.13 -11.79
N ALA A 107 -22.56 -2.51 -10.83
CA ALA A 107 -23.00 -3.88 -10.61
C ALA A 107 -24.52 -3.89 -10.44
N ARG A 108 -25.23 -4.69 -11.26
CA ARG A 108 -26.67 -4.83 -11.23
C ARG A 108 -27.04 -6.28 -10.94
N LEU A 109 -27.98 -6.51 -10.02
CA LEU A 109 -28.50 -7.84 -9.73
C LEU A 109 -29.56 -8.21 -10.77
N GLU A 110 -29.35 -9.32 -11.47
CA GLU A 110 -30.29 -9.93 -12.43
C GLU A 110 -30.52 -11.38 -12.04
N GLY A 111 -31.68 -11.65 -11.44
CA GLY A 111 -31.96 -12.98 -10.86
C GLY A 111 -30.98 -13.31 -9.73
N ASP A 112 -30.22 -14.39 -9.89
CA ASP A 112 -29.23 -14.86 -8.92
C ASP A 112 -27.78 -14.51 -9.31
N GLU A 113 -27.59 -13.54 -10.23
CA GLU A 113 -26.27 -13.11 -10.68
C GLU A 113 -26.11 -11.60 -10.60
N TRP A 114 -24.88 -11.15 -10.26
CA TRP A 114 -24.44 -9.77 -10.46
C TRP A 114 -23.86 -9.62 -11.86
N VAL A 115 -24.28 -8.58 -12.57
CA VAL A 115 -23.73 -8.18 -13.87
C VAL A 115 -22.88 -6.94 -13.66
N ILE A 116 -21.56 -7.08 -13.85
CA ILE A 116 -20.58 -6.01 -13.65
C ILE A 116 -20.20 -5.44 -15.02
N ASN A 117 -20.22 -4.09 -15.12
CA ASN A 117 -19.78 -3.35 -16.29
C ASN A 117 -18.88 -2.18 -15.88
N GLY A 118 -17.74 -2.04 -16.55
CA GLY A 118 -16.81 -0.95 -16.32
C GLY A 118 -15.37 -1.30 -16.63
N GLU A 119 -14.47 -0.41 -16.22
CA GLU A 119 -13.04 -0.53 -16.50
C GLU A 119 -12.25 -0.15 -15.25
N LYS A 120 -11.22 -0.93 -14.93
CA LYS A 120 -10.29 -0.71 -13.84
C LYS A 120 -8.87 -0.63 -14.35
N ILE A 121 -8.08 0.32 -13.83
CA ILE A 121 -6.68 0.51 -14.23
C ILE A 121 -5.76 0.42 -13.02
N PHE A 122 -4.48 0.19 -13.29
CA PHE A 122 -3.41 0.11 -12.29
C PHE A 122 -3.66 -0.94 -11.21
N VAL A 123 -4.27 -2.07 -11.61
CA VAL A 123 -4.54 -3.20 -10.71
C VAL A 123 -3.27 -3.99 -10.50
N THR A 124 -2.65 -3.85 -9.32
CA THR A 124 -1.47 -4.63 -8.93
C THR A 124 -1.81 -6.11 -8.92
N ASP A 125 -0.94 -6.93 -9.53
CA ASP A 125 -1.12 -8.37 -9.73
C ASP A 125 -2.39 -8.77 -10.48
N GLY A 126 -3.01 -7.85 -11.20
CA GLY A 126 -4.25 -8.09 -11.90
C GLY A 126 -4.16 -9.14 -13.02
N TYR A 127 -2.94 -9.35 -13.55
CA TYR A 127 -2.68 -10.42 -14.53
C TYR A 127 -2.45 -11.78 -13.86
N ARG A 128 -1.74 -11.83 -12.74
CA ARG A 128 -1.32 -13.08 -12.09
C ARG A 128 -2.29 -13.60 -11.04
N SER A 129 -3.09 -12.74 -10.42
CA SER A 129 -4.02 -13.14 -9.34
C SER A 129 -5.02 -14.19 -9.80
N LYS A 130 -5.47 -15.00 -8.87
CA LYS A 130 -6.51 -16.04 -9.10
C LYS A 130 -7.92 -15.46 -9.09
N GLN A 131 -8.09 -14.29 -8.47
CA GLN A 131 -9.35 -13.58 -8.34
C GLN A 131 -9.11 -12.08 -8.18
N VAL A 132 -10.11 -11.28 -8.49
CA VAL A 132 -10.06 -9.82 -8.39
C VAL A 132 -11.19 -9.35 -7.49
N VAL A 133 -10.87 -8.56 -6.47
CA VAL A 133 -11.87 -7.82 -5.69
C VAL A 133 -12.16 -6.51 -6.41
N VAL A 134 -13.34 -6.41 -7.00
CA VAL A 134 -13.77 -5.27 -7.82
C VAL A 134 -14.69 -4.36 -7.02
N TRP A 135 -14.42 -3.07 -7.01
CA TRP A 135 -15.30 -2.07 -6.43
C TRP A 135 -16.23 -1.52 -7.53
N ALA A 136 -17.53 -1.69 -7.31
CA ALA A 136 -18.56 -1.25 -8.25
C ALA A 136 -19.73 -0.59 -7.50
N SER A 137 -20.43 0.31 -8.17
CA SER A 137 -21.61 1.00 -7.63
C SER A 137 -22.89 0.25 -7.98
N LEU A 138 -23.77 0.08 -7.01
CA LEU A 138 -25.14 -0.41 -7.21
C LEU A 138 -26.08 0.70 -7.74
N ASP A 139 -25.71 1.98 -7.49
CA ASP A 139 -26.44 3.16 -7.95
C ASP A 139 -25.48 4.36 -7.96
N LEU A 140 -25.15 4.86 -9.14
CA LEU A 140 -24.22 5.98 -9.32
C LEU A 140 -24.69 7.28 -8.67
N ASN A 141 -26.01 7.47 -8.48
CA ASN A 141 -26.57 8.68 -7.88
C ASN A 141 -26.35 8.74 -6.36
N LEU A 142 -26.08 7.60 -5.73
CA LEU A 142 -25.93 7.50 -4.28
C LEU A 142 -24.45 7.60 -3.83
N GLY A 143 -23.51 7.72 -4.77
CA GLY A 143 -22.07 7.84 -4.52
C GLY A 143 -21.55 6.75 -3.57
N LYS A 144 -20.79 7.12 -2.56
CA LYS A 144 -20.14 6.18 -1.60
C LYS A 144 -21.09 5.19 -0.94
N ALA A 145 -22.37 5.54 -0.76
CA ALA A 145 -23.33 4.68 -0.09
C ALA A 145 -23.66 3.40 -0.87
N ALA A 146 -23.55 3.46 -2.20
CA ALA A 146 -23.88 2.36 -3.10
C ALA A 146 -22.65 1.56 -3.57
N ILE A 147 -21.44 1.94 -3.18
CA ILE A 147 -20.22 1.22 -3.57
C ILE A 147 -20.08 -0.05 -2.75
N LYS A 148 -19.88 -1.17 -3.44
CA LYS A 148 -19.70 -2.50 -2.88
C LYS A 148 -18.49 -3.18 -3.52
N SER A 149 -17.96 -4.19 -2.85
CA SER A 149 -16.88 -5.04 -3.35
C SER A 149 -17.42 -6.39 -3.82
N PHE A 150 -16.92 -6.84 -4.95
CA PHE A 150 -17.34 -8.09 -5.59
C PHE A 150 -16.11 -8.94 -5.87
N LEU A 151 -16.19 -10.24 -5.57
CA LEU A 151 -15.14 -11.18 -5.88
C LEU A 151 -15.39 -11.79 -7.27
N VAL A 152 -14.47 -11.53 -8.19
CA VAL A 152 -14.52 -12.05 -9.55
C VAL A 152 -13.37 -13.03 -9.76
N PRO A 153 -13.65 -14.34 -9.93
CA PRO A 153 -12.63 -15.33 -10.26
C PRO A 153 -11.97 -15.05 -11.60
N LYS A 154 -10.68 -15.36 -11.73
CA LYS A 154 -9.98 -15.27 -13.01
C LYS A 154 -10.63 -16.22 -14.04
N GLY A 155 -10.80 -15.72 -15.26
CA GLY A 155 -11.43 -16.47 -16.34
C GLY A 155 -12.95 -16.39 -16.37
N THR A 156 -13.58 -15.60 -15.49
CA THR A 156 -15.01 -15.33 -15.57
C THR A 156 -15.36 -14.69 -16.93
N PRO A 157 -16.35 -15.20 -17.69
CA PRO A 157 -16.77 -14.59 -18.94
C PRO A 157 -17.14 -13.12 -18.76
N GLY A 158 -16.70 -12.26 -19.67
CA GLY A 158 -16.88 -10.81 -19.58
C GLY A 158 -15.81 -10.08 -18.77
N MET A 159 -14.86 -10.78 -18.11
CA MET A 159 -13.67 -10.18 -17.50
C MET A 159 -12.46 -10.37 -18.42
N THR A 160 -11.83 -9.28 -18.84
CA THR A 160 -10.67 -9.31 -19.74
C THR A 160 -9.54 -8.44 -19.17
N VAL A 161 -8.33 -8.99 -19.11
CA VAL A 161 -7.13 -8.18 -18.87
C VAL A 161 -6.73 -7.56 -20.22
N ALA A 162 -7.02 -6.28 -20.39
CA ALA A 162 -6.80 -5.57 -21.65
C ALA A 162 -5.32 -5.32 -21.92
N ARG A 163 -4.55 -5.02 -20.88
CA ARG A 163 -3.10 -4.84 -20.97
C ARG A 163 -2.43 -4.93 -19.59
N VAL A 164 -1.11 -5.15 -19.63
CA VAL A 164 -0.19 -4.95 -18.49
C VAL A 164 0.60 -3.69 -18.77
N GLU A 165 0.67 -2.78 -17.80
CA GLU A 165 1.26 -1.45 -17.97
C GLU A 165 2.78 -1.49 -18.06
N HIS A 166 3.35 -0.76 -19.02
CA HIS A 166 4.79 -0.46 -19.09
C HIS A 166 5.10 0.72 -18.17
N LYS A 167 5.65 0.44 -17.00
CA LYS A 167 5.85 1.43 -15.95
C LYS A 167 7.27 2.03 -15.93
N LEU A 168 7.39 3.23 -15.34
CA LEU A 168 8.68 3.85 -15.06
C LEU A 168 9.54 2.99 -14.13
N GLY A 169 8.98 2.59 -13.00
CA GLY A 169 9.59 1.75 -11.97
C GLY A 169 8.71 0.57 -11.57
N ILE A 170 9.11 -0.15 -10.51
CA ILE A 170 8.47 -1.37 -10.00
C ILE A 170 8.09 -2.36 -11.11
N ARG A 171 8.98 -2.54 -12.09
CA ARG A 171 8.69 -3.28 -13.33
C ARG A 171 8.56 -4.79 -13.11
N ALA A 172 9.08 -5.32 -12.00
CA ALA A 172 8.94 -6.72 -11.63
C ALA A 172 7.51 -7.08 -11.20
N SER A 173 6.73 -6.12 -10.67
CA SER A 173 5.32 -6.30 -10.34
C SER A 173 4.45 -6.01 -11.56
N ASP A 174 3.53 -6.89 -11.93
CA ASP A 174 2.54 -6.59 -12.96
C ASP A 174 1.48 -5.61 -12.44
N THR A 175 0.99 -4.81 -13.37
CA THR A 175 -0.03 -3.80 -13.08
C THR A 175 -0.98 -3.77 -14.28
N ALA A 176 -2.21 -4.20 -14.08
CA ALA A 176 -3.12 -4.48 -15.18
C ALA A 176 -4.22 -3.43 -15.34
N GLN A 177 -4.69 -3.31 -16.58
CA GLN A 177 -6.00 -2.75 -16.94
C GLN A 177 -6.96 -3.90 -17.13
N ILE A 178 -8.11 -3.86 -16.47
CA ILE A 178 -9.14 -4.90 -16.50
C ILE A 178 -10.46 -4.29 -16.96
N ILE A 179 -11.07 -4.91 -17.97
CA ILE A 179 -12.38 -4.53 -18.50
C ILE A 179 -13.41 -5.58 -18.06
N PHE A 180 -14.55 -5.10 -17.62
CA PHE A 180 -15.74 -5.88 -17.31
C PHE A 180 -16.86 -5.50 -18.30
N ASP A 181 -17.24 -6.44 -19.13
CA ASP A 181 -18.31 -6.29 -20.13
C ASP A 181 -19.34 -7.40 -19.91
N ASN A 182 -20.47 -7.04 -19.32
CA ASN A 182 -21.51 -7.98 -18.91
C ASN A 182 -20.94 -9.18 -18.12
N CYS A 183 -19.96 -8.89 -17.25
CA CYS A 183 -19.31 -9.91 -16.45
C CYS A 183 -20.26 -10.41 -15.38
N ARG A 184 -20.66 -11.68 -15.49
CA ARG A 184 -21.65 -12.32 -14.61
C ARG A 184 -20.98 -13.15 -13.55
N ILE A 185 -21.36 -12.89 -12.30
CA ILE A 185 -20.89 -13.64 -11.13
C ILE A 185 -22.07 -14.02 -10.22
N PRO A 186 -22.00 -15.13 -9.48
CA PRO A 186 -23.04 -15.53 -8.55
C PRO A 186 -23.39 -14.45 -7.53
N LYS A 187 -24.63 -14.40 -7.08
CA LYS A 187 -25.12 -13.47 -6.07
C LYS A 187 -24.28 -13.50 -4.78
N ALA A 188 -23.76 -14.67 -4.42
CA ALA A 188 -22.93 -14.87 -3.23
C ALA A 188 -21.55 -14.15 -3.31
N ASN A 189 -21.12 -13.74 -4.50
CA ASN A 189 -19.79 -13.13 -4.70
C ASN A 189 -19.70 -11.65 -4.30
N ILE A 190 -20.78 -11.02 -3.85
CA ILE A 190 -20.71 -9.73 -3.18
C ILE A 190 -20.11 -9.89 -1.79
N LEU A 191 -19.09 -9.12 -1.44
CA LEU A 191 -18.44 -9.20 -0.14
C LEU A 191 -19.22 -8.41 0.92
N GLY A 192 -19.54 -9.06 2.04
CA GLY A 192 -20.27 -8.48 3.15
C GLY A 192 -21.75 -8.18 2.84
N ASN A 193 -22.28 -7.10 3.42
CA ASN A 193 -23.70 -6.77 3.31
C ASN A 193 -24.05 -6.13 1.95
N PRO A 194 -24.96 -6.71 1.14
CA PRO A 194 -25.40 -6.16 -0.13
C PRO A 194 -26.29 -4.90 0.00
N GLU A 195 -26.85 -4.64 1.17
CA GLU A 195 -27.78 -3.52 1.34
C GLU A 195 -27.08 -2.15 1.20
N ILE A 196 -27.74 -1.23 0.51
CA ILE A 196 -27.31 0.17 0.43
C ILE A 196 -27.60 0.85 1.77
N ALA A 197 -26.58 1.49 2.34
CA ALA A 197 -26.71 2.22 3.60
C ALA A 197 -27.69 3.40 3.47
N LYS A 198 -28.86 3.32 4.11
CA LYS A 198 -29.93 4.32 4.02
C LYS A 198 -29.71 5.49 4.98
N THR A 199 -29.21 5.22 6.20
CA THR A 199 -29.00 6.25 7.23
C THR A 199 -27.56 6.76 7.26
N ALA A 200 -27.35 7.97 7.82
CA ALA A 200 -26.03 8.56 7.99
C ALA A 200 -25.12 7.68 8.87
N GLU A 201 -25.69 7.06 9.91
CA GLU A 201 -24.97 6.13 10.80
C GLU A 201 -24.51 4.86 10.07
N GLN A 202 -25.40 4.24 9.29
CA GLN A 202 -25.06 3.08 8.47
C GLN A 202 -23.97 3.42 7.44
N ARG A 203 -24.03 4.61 6.81
CA ARG A 203 -23.00 5.10 5.88
C ARG A 203 -21.64 5.28 6.57
N LYS A 204 -21.63 5.85 7.78
CA LYS A 204 -20.42 6.05 8.57
C LYS A 204 -19.80 4.71 8.98
N LYS A 205 -20.63 3.72 9.38
CA LYS A 205 -20.18 2.38 9.78
C LYS A 205 -19.64 1.58 8.58
N ALA A 206 -20.33 1.57 7.45
CA ALA A 206 -19.91 0.86 6.24
C ALA A 206 -18.59 1.41 5.66
N PHE A 207 -18.40 2.74 5.69
CA PHE A 207 -17.20 3.39 5.19
C PHE A 207 -16.06 3.42 6.23
N GLY A 208 -16.38 3.36 7.51
CA GLY A 208 -15.41 3.39 8.62
C GLY A 208 -14.45 2.21 8.60
N GLY A 209 -14.93 1.00 8.34
CA GLY A 209 -14.10 -0.21 8.25
C GLY A 209 -13.09 -0.13 7.09
N VAL A 210 -13.53 0.33 5.92
CA VAL A 210 -12.66 0.54 4.76
C VAL A 210 -11.58 1.58 5.05
N MET A 211 -11.93 2.70 5.68
CA MET A 211 -10.96 3.76 6.03
C MET A 211 -9.95 3.28 7.08
N GLN A 212 -10.38 2.46 8.03
CA GLN A 212 -9.49 1.88 9.04
C GLN A 212 -8.47 0.92 8.40
N THR A 213 -8.88 0.17 7.37
CA THR A 213 -7.95 -0.66 6.59
C THR A 213 -6.86 0.20 5.97
N PHE A 214 -7.22 1.32 5.31
CA PHE A 214 -6.23 2.24 4.75
C PHE A 214 -5.34 2.90 5.80
N ASP A 215 -5.85 3.22 6.99
CA ASP A 215 -5.03 3.77 8.07
C ASP A 215 -3.97 2.77 8.56
N ASN A 216 -4.24 1.47 8.47
CA ASN A 216 -3.27 0.43 8.83
C ASN A 216 -2.29 0.09 7.68
N THR A 217 -2.68 0.25 6.41
CA THR A 217 -1.78 -0.04 5.27
C THR A 217 -0.82 1.10 4.96
N ARG A 218 -1.16 2.37 5.24
CA ARG A 218 -0.29 3.53 4.97
C ARG A 218 1.10 3.46 5.61
N PRO A 219 1.27 3.05 6.88
CA PRO A 219 2.61 2.86 7.45
C PRO A 219 3.43 1.78 6.74
N ALA A 220 2.80 0.69 6.28
CA ALA A 220 3.47 -0.34 5.49
C ALA A 220 3.94 0.20 4.12
N VAL A 221 3.12 1.05 3.47
CA VAL A 221 3.52 1.74 2.24
C VAL A 221 4.63 2.78 2.50
N ALA A 222 4.59 3.48 3.62
CA ALA A 222 5.68 4.35 4.04
C ALA A 222 6.99 3.57 4.18
N ALA A 223 6.94 2.39 4.81
CA ALA A 223 8.09 1.50 4.97
C ALA A 223 8.69 1.01 3.65
N GLN A 224 7.86 0.81 2.61
CA GLN A 224 8.37 0.52 1.26
C GLN A 224 9.27 1.65 0.75
N GLY A 225 8.85 2.89 0.94
CA GLY A 225 9.66 4.07 0.59
C GLY A 225 10.94 4.19 1.39
N LEU A 226 10.87 3.88 2.69
CA LEU A 226 12.04 3.86 3.56
C LEU A 226 13.05 2.80 3.13
N GLY A 227 12.61 1.59 2.76
CA GLY A 227 13.49 0.55 2.25
C GLY A 227 14.26 1.00 1.00
N VAL A 228 13.56 1.58 0.02
CA VAL A 228 14.19 2.12 -1.21
C VAL A 228 15.15 3.26 -0.89
N ALA A 229 14.77 4.19 0.01
CA ALA A 229 15.63 5.31 0.41
C ALA A 229 16.90 4.82 1.09
N ARG A 230 16.79 3.87 2.02
CA ARG A 230 17.94 3.27 2.72
C ARG A 230 18.87 2.55 1.73
N ALA A 231 18.32 1.75 0.82
CA ALA A 231 19.11 1.07 -0.21
C ALA A 231 19.89 2.06 -1.08
N ALA A 232 19.28 3.20 -1.42
CA ALA A 232 19.94 4.26 -2.18
C ALA A 232 21.07 4.93 -1.38
N LEU A 233 20.85 5.21 -0.09
CA LEU A 233 21.88 5.77 0.82
C LEU A 233 23.05 4.81 1.02
N ASP A 234 22.76 3.53 1.32
CA ASP A 234 23.78 2.51 1.54
C ASP A 234 24.70 2.35 0.31
N LEU A 235 24.10 2.21 -0.87
CA LEU A 235 24.87 2.10 -2.12
C LEU A 235 25.64 3.39 -2.44
N THR A 236 25.08 4.55 -2.17
CA THR A 236 25.76 5.85 -2.35
C THR A 236 26.96 5.95 -1.44
N ASN A 237 26.83 5.59 -0.16
CA ASN A 237 27.93 5.58 0.79
C ASN A 237 29.05 4.62 0.35
N GLU A 238 28.72 3.42 -0.14
CA GLU A 238 29.69 2.47 -0.68
C GLU A 238 30.47 3.04 -1.88
N LEU A 239 29.77 3.67 -2.83
CA LEU A 239 30.37 4.23 -4.03
C LEU A 239 31.25 5.45 -3.70
N LEU A 240 30.82 6.33 -2.80
CA LEU A 240 31.60 7.50 -2.40
C LEU A 240 32.80 7.12 -1.53
N GLN A 241 32.68 6.08 -0.71
CA GLN A 241 33.81 5.54 0.07
C GLN A 241 34.93 5.03 -0.83
N ALA A 242 34.61 4.47 -2.00
CA ALA A 242 35.60 4.07 -2.99
C ALA A 242 36.38 5.26 -3.59
N GLU A 243 35.86 6.48 -3.46
CA GLU A 243 36.48 7.76 -3.86
C GLU A 243 37.01 8.56 -2.66
N ASP A 244 37.28 7.89 -1.53
CA ASP A 244 37.77 8.50 -0.26
C ASP A 244 36.83 9.55 0.35
N ILE A 245 35.55 9.53 -0.01
CA ILE A 245 34.51 10.41 0.57
C ILE A 245 33.71 9.61 1.58
N GLN A 246 33.85 9.96 2.86
CA GLN A 246 33.14 9.29 3.97
C GLN A 246 32.50 10.31 4.90
N LEU A 247 31.29 9.97 5.39
CA LEU A 247 30.67 10.73 6.47
C LEU A 247 31.52 10.67 7.72
N ASN A 248 31.79 11.81 8.31
CA ASN A 248 32.51 11.93 9.58
C ASN A 248 31.73 12.78 10.57
N TYR A 249 30.97 12.13 11.44
CA TYR A 249 30.13 12.77 12.45
C TYR A 249 30.88 13.56 13.52
N GLN A 250 32.23 13.54 13.50
CA GLN A 250 33.08 14.37 14.40
C GLN A 250 33.43 15.73 13.80
N LYS A 251 33.20 15.92 12.50
CA LYS A 251 33.41 17.23 11.86
C LYS A 251 32.33 18.23 12.29
N SER A 252 32.74 19.47 12.52
CA SER A 252 31.77 20.56 12.66
C SER A 252 31.11 20.88 11.31
N TYR A 253 29.90 21.41 11.33
CA TYR A 253 29.13 21.78 10.13
C TYR A 253 29.96 22.59 9.10
N HIS A 254 30.79 23.54 9.58
CA HIS A 254 31.64 24.38 8.71
C HIS A 254 32.83 23.65 8.06
N GLN A 255 33.09 22.42 8.45
CA GLN A 255 34.16 21.59 7.88
C GLN A 255 33.65 20.54 6.89
N LEU A 256 32.34 20.46 6.71
CA LEU A 256 31.73 19.53 5.78
C LEU A 256 31.93 20.02 4.35
N SER A 257 32.24 19.10 3.45
CA SER A 257 32.09 19.33 2.01
C SER A 257 30.61 19.41 1.64
N ALA A 258 30.31 19.91 0.44
CA ALA A 258 28.92 19.94 -0.06
C ALA A 258 28.30 18.54 -0.13
N VAL A 259 29.09 17.54 -0.54
CA VAL A 259 28.64 16.14 -0.60
C VAL A 259 28.32 15.60 0.77
N GLU A 260 29.20 15.80 1.76
CA GLU A 260 28.97 15.36 3.15
C GLU A 260 27.72 16.06 3.72
N ASN A 261 27.54 17.34 3.49
CA ASN A 261 26.36 18.07 3.95
C ASN A 261 25.06 17.50 3.35
N ASP A 262 25.04 17.25 2.03
CA ASP A 262 23.90 16.65 1.34
C ASP A 262 23.57 15.26 1.93
N LEU A 263 24.58 14.42 2.17
CA LEU A 263 24.38 13.09 2.79
C LEU A 263 23.78 13.20 4.19
N TYR A 264 24.30 14.10 5.05
CA TYR A 264 23.73 14.33 6.39
C TYR A 264 22.27 14.74 6.35
N GLU A 265 21.90 15.63 5.45
CA GLU A 265 20.52 16.08 5.28
C GLU A 265 19.62 14.90 4.83
N LEU A 266 20.08 14.07 3.89
CA LEU A 266 19.34 12.93 3.42
C LEU A 266 19.14 11.86 4.53
N GLU A 267 20.15 11.59 5.32
CA GLU A 267 20.05 10.67 6.48
C GLU A 267 19.08 11.21 7.53
N ALA A 268 19.18 12.50 7.87
CA ALA A 268 18.27 13.11 8.86
C ALA A 268 16.81 13.07 8.38
N GLU A 269 16.57 13.33 7.10
CA GLU A 269 15.24 13.25 6.47
C GLU A 269 14.69 11.81 6.45
N TYR A 270 15.55 10.81 6.15
CA TYR A 270 15.20 9.40 6.22
C TYR A 270 14.82 9.00 7.65
N GLU A 271 15.65 9.30 8.65
CA GLU A 271 15.37 8.97 10.05
C GLU A 271 14.10 9.63 10.58
N ALA A 272 13.86 10.90 10.21
CA ALA A 272 12.62 11.58 10.58
C ALA A 272 11.39 10.89 9.99
N ALA A 273 11.45 10.42 8.74
CA ALA A 273 10.37 9.68 8.10
C ALA A 273 10.18 8.30 8.75
N ARG A 274 11.28 7.63 9.10
CA ARG A 274 11.28 6.32 9.76
C ARG A 274 10.63 6.39 11.14
N LEU A 275 11.01 7.35 11.97
CA LEU A 275 10.42 7.56 13.29
C LEU A 275 8.91 7.85 13.23
N LEU A 276 8.44 8.64 12.26
CA LEU A 276 7.01 8.87 12.03
C LEU A 276 6.29 7.57 11.66
N THR A 277 6.91 6.71 10.88
CA THR A 277 6.34 5.45 10.43
C THR A 277 6.24 4.44 11.58
N LEU A 278 7.31 4.28 12.35
CA LEU A 278 7.32 3.43 13.55
C LEU A 278 6.29 3.90 14.58
N LYS A 279 6.18 5.23 14.79
CA LYS A 279 5.16 5.80 15.69
C LYS A 279 3.74 5.47 15.25
N ALA A 280 3.43 5.60 13.96
CA ALA A 280 2.09 5.30 13.44
C ALA A 280 1.73 3.82 13.63
N SER A 281 2.69 2.90 13.45
CA SER A 281 2.52 1.46 13.64
C SER A 281 2.37 1.10 15.12
N TRP A 282 3.18 1.68 15.99
CA TRP A 282 3.07 1.51 17.44
C TRP A 282 1.69 1.97 17.96
N MET A 283 1.18 3.10 17.46
CA MET A 283 -0.16 3.57 17.83
C MET A 283 -1.24 2.55 17.43
N ALA A 284 -1.14 1.94 16.24
CA ALA A 284 -2.07 0.90 15.79
C ALA A 284 -2.02 -0.34 16.68
N ASP A 285 -0.81 -0.83 17.02
CA ASP A 285 -0.62 -1.99 17.90
C ASP A 285 -1.18 -1.73 19.31
N ASN A 286 -1.15 -0.49 19.77
CA ASN A 286 -1.69 -0.07 21.07
C ASN A 286 -3.14 0.44 21.00
N LYS A 287 -3.87 0.12 19.92
CA LYS A 287 -5.31 0.47 19.73
C LYS A 287 -5.59 1.98 19.84
N GLN A 288 -4.58 2.82 19.53
CA GLN A 288 -4.72 4.27 19.47
C GLN A 288 -5.14 4.71 18.06
N SER A 289 -5.95 5.78 17.97
CA SER A 289 -6.30 6.37 16.68
C SER A 289 -5.06 6.94 15.99
N ASN A 290 -4.68 6.38 14.84
CA ASN A 290 -3.45 6.70 14.13
C ASN A 290 -3.64 7.37 12.75
N SER A 291 -4.86 7.69 12.32
CA SER A 291 -5.15 8.19 10.97
C SER A 291 -4.28 9.39 10.55
N LYS A 292 -4.09 10.37 11.46
CA LYS A 292 -3.19 11.49 11.24
C LYS A 292 -1.75 11.05 11.07
N ASN A 293 -1.25 10.23 11.98
CA ASN A 293 0.14 9.78 12.00
C ASN A 293 0.45 8.84 10.82
N ALA A 294 -0.48 7.96 10.45
CA ALA A 294 -0.39 7.12 9.26
C ALA A 294 -0.33 7.95 7.96
N SER A 295 -1.11 9.03 7.88
CA SER A 295 -1.03 9.95 6.74
C SER A 295 0.26 10.77 6.73
N MET A 296 0.75 11.21 7.90
CA MET A 296 2.04 11.91 8.03
C MET A 296 3.22 11.01 7.62
N SER A 297 3.24 9.76 8.08
CA SER A 297 4.30 8.80 7.73
C SER A 297 4.33 8.55 6.22
N LYS A 298 3.19 8.26 5.60
CA LYS A 298 3.10 8.01 4.16
C LYS A 298 3.47 9.25 3.33
N ALA A 299 3.01 10.43 3.73
CA ALA A 299 3.36 11.68 3.05
C ALA A 299 4.86 11.98 3.13
N LYS A 300 5.46 11.84 4.32
CA LYS A 300 6.89 12.11 4.51
C LYS A 300 7.74 11.05 3.80
N ALA A 301 7.50 9.76 4.04
CA ALA A 301 8.30 8.68 3.48
C ALA A 301 8.21 8.60 1.95
N GLY A 302 7.01 8.79 1.35
CA GLY A 302 6.87 8.80 -0.10
C GLY A 302 7.64 9.94 -0.77
N ARG A 303 7.65 11.14 -0.16
CA ARG A 303 8.43 12.26 -0.66
C ARG A 303 9.93 12.02 -0.51
N ILE A 304 10.36 11.56 0.67
CA ILE A 304 11.77 11.32 0.97
C ILE A 304 12.34 10.20 0.11
N ALA A 305 11.60 9.14 -0.16
CA ALA A 305 12.04 8.08 -1.06
C ALA A 305 12.44 8.63 -2.44
N VAL A 306 11.67 9.57 -2.99
CA VAL A 306 11.99 10.23 -4.26
C VAL A 306 13.17 11.17 -4.13
N GLN A 307 13.19 12.03 -3.11
CA GLN A 307 14.26 13.02 -2.93
C GLN A 307 15.62 12.37 -2.69
N VAL A 308 15.67 11.39 -1.77
CA VAL A 308 16.89 10.64 -1.45
C VAL A 308 17.40 9.90 -2.68
N SER A 309 16.56 9.09 -3.33
CA SER A 309 17.02 8.28 -4.47
C SER A 309 17.48 9.12 -5.66
N GLN A 310 16.84 10.26 -5.94
CA GLN A 310 17.28 11.19 -6.99
C GLN A 310 18.58 11.88 -6.62
N LYS A 311 18.72 12.35 -5.38
CA LYS A 311 19.94 13.00 -4.92
C LYS A 311 21.14 12.04 -4.87
N CYS A 312 20.91 10.78 -4.53
CA CYS A 312 21.92 9.73 -4.60
C CYS A 312 22.44 9.50 -6.04
N VAL A 313 21.54 9.53 -7.04
CA VAL A 313 21.95 9.49 -8.46
C VAL A 313 22.84 10.69 -8.80
N GLU A 314 22.46 11.90 -8.36
CA GLU A 314 23.23 13.13 -8.57
C GLU A 314 24.62 13.06 -7.92
N LEU A 315 24.69 12.66 -6.65
CA LEU A 315 25.95 12.60 -5.89
C LEU A 315 26.96 11.61 -6.49
N CYS A 316 26.47 10.48 -7.04
CA CYS A 316 27.31 9.46 -7.69
C CYS A 316 27.57 9.75 -9.18
N GLY A 317 27.03 10.81 -9.73
CA GLY A 317 27.29 11.27 -11.11
C GLY A 317 27.11 10.16 -12.16
N GLN A 318 28.16 9.88 -12.94
CA GLN A 318 28.10 8.88 -14.00
C GLN A 318 27.74 7.47 -13.46
N LEU A 319 28.26 7.08 -12.31
CA LEU A 319 27.95 5.78 -11.69
C LEU A 319 26.48 5.72 -11.26
N GLY A 320 25.94 6.79 -10.69
CA GLY A 320 24.53 6.88 -10.30
C GLY A 320 23.56 6.79 -11.47
N TYR A 321 23.93 7.31 -12.63
CA TYR A 321 23.15 7.27 -13.86
C TYR A 321 23.31 5.94 -14.64
N SER A 322 24.35 5.18 -14.36
CA SER A 322 24.65 3.93 -15.07
C SER A 322 23.75 2.77 -14.62
N LYS A 323 23.30 1.97 -15.58
CA LYS A 323 22.60 0.70 -15.28
C LYS A 323 23.49 -0.39 -14.66
N ALA A 324 24.82 -0.16 -14.58
CA ALA A 324 25.72 -1.04 -13.86
C ALA A 324 25.51 -0.98 -12.33
N GLN A 325 24.93 0.12 -11.86
CA GLN A 325 24.52 0.33 -10.47
C GLN A 325 22.99 0.38 -10.37
N LEU A 326 22.46 0.25 -9.14
CA LEU A 326 21.01 0.23 -8.89
C LEU A 326 20.40 1.60 -8.60
N LEU A 327 21.19 2.68 -8.48
CA LEU A 327 20.70 4.01 -8.08
C LEU A 327 19.64 4.54 -9.07
N GLU A 328 19.85 4.40 -10.38
CA GLU A 328 18.86 4.80 -11.39
C GLU A 328 17.55 4.02 -11.24
N LYS A 329 17.63 2.74 -10.84
CA LYS A 329 16.47 1.90 -10.58
C LYS A 329 15.73 2.38 -9.34
N PHE A 330 16.43 2.67 -8.25
CA PHE A 330 15.81 3.19 -7.02
C PHE A 330 15.09 4.51 -7.26
N ALA A 331 15.66 5.41 -8.05
CA ALA A 331 15.03 6.67 -8.43
C ALA A 331 13.74 6.45 -9.25
N ARG A 332 13.68 5.46 -10.14
CA ARG A 332 12.47 5.12 -10.89
C ARG A 332 11.42 4.43 -10.03
N ASP A 333 11.84 3.51 -9.18
CA ASP A 333 10.95 2.70 -8.33
C ASP A 333 10.33 3.53 -7.21
N SER A 334 11.07 4.49 -6.63
CA SER A 334 10.60 5.34 -5.55
C SER A 334 9.38 6.19 -5.92
N LYS A 335 9.27 6.60 -7.19
CA LYS A 335 8.26 7.59 -7.61
C LYS A 335 6.82 7.14 -7.37
N ILE A 336 6.52 5.86 -7.49
CA ILE A 336 5.16 5.35 -7.30
C ILE A 336 4.69 5.45 -5.85
N ILE A 337 5.62 5.42 -4.89
CA ILE A 337 5.32 5.44 -3.46
C ILE A 337 4.69 6.79 -3.05
N ASP A 338 5.00 7.85 -3.77
CA ASP A 338 4.37 9.18 -3.60
C ASP A 338 2.94 9.24 -4.18
N ILE A 339 2.52 8.26 -4.97
CA ILE A 339 1.28 8.28 -5.75
C ILE A 339 0.23 7.29 -5.21
N TYR A 340 0.55 5.99 -5.15
CA TYR A 340 -0.43 4.96 -4.78
C TYR A 340 -0.80 5.00 -3.29
N GLU A 341 -1.85 4.31 -2.89
CA GLU A 341 -2.41 4.29 -1.51
C GLU A 341 -2.78 5.70 -0.99
N GLY A 342 -3.18 6.56 -1.92
CA GLY A 342 -3.47 7.98 -1.68
C GLY A 342 -2.26 8.87 -1.97
N THR A 343 -2.45 9.75 -2.95
CA THR A 343 -1.39 10.69 -3.36
C THR A 343 -0.93 11.58 -2.21
N GLN A 344 0.24 12.19 -2.37
CA GLN A 344 0.78 13.18 -1.44
C GLN A 344 -0.26 14.25 -1.05
N GLN A 345 -1.02 14.75 -2.02
CA GLN A 345 -2.06 15.75 -1.81
C GLN A 345 -3.21 15.21 -0.94
N ILE A 346 -3.62 13.96 -1.16
CA ILE A 346 -4.66 13.31 -0.34
C ILE A 346 -4.18 13.13 1.10
N GLN A 347 -2.93 12.72 1.31
CA GLN A 347 -2.38 12.62 2.67
C GLN A 347 -2.35 13.99 3.36
N GLN A 348 -1.92 15.04 2.67
CA GLN A 348 -1.91 16.41 3.20
C GLN A 348 -3.31 16.90 3.57
N LEU A 349 -4.33 16.61 2.74
CA LEU A 349 -5.73 16.94 3.05
C LEU A 349 -6.24 16.19 4.29
N ILE A 350 -5.87 14.92 4.47
CA ILE A 350 -6.25 14.15 5.67
C ILE A 350 -5.58 14.77 6.91
N ILE A 351 -4.29 15.09 6.83
CA ILE A 351 -3.55 15.73 7.92
C ILE A 351 -4.20 17.07 8.28
N ALA A 352 -4.46 17.92 7.28
CA ALA A 352 -5.08 19.24 7.49
C ALA A 352 -6.42 19.13 8.19
N ARG A 353 -7.27 18.18 7.76
CA ARG A 353 -8.58 17.94 8.43
C ARG A 353 -8.43 17.58 9.90
N GLN A 354 -7.48 16.69 10.19
CA GLN A 354 -7.24 16.23 11.57
C GLN A 354 -6.64 17.35 12.45
N VAL A 355 -5.75 18.16 11.91
CA VAL A 355 -5.12 19.27 12.65
C VAL A 355 -6.11 20.41 12.90
N LEU A 356 -6.93 20.74 11.90
CA LEU A 356 -7.89 21.84 11.98
C LEU A 356 -9.24 21.44 12.62
N GLY A 357 -9.48 20.15 12.84
CA GLY A 357 -10.76 19.63 13.32
C GLY A 357 -11.92 19.88 12.34
N LYS A 358 -11.62 19.98 11.01
CA LYS A 358 -12.60 20.31 9.98
C LYS A 358 -12.95 19.10 9.11
N SER A 359 -14.20 19.07 8.65
CA SER A 359 -14.66 18.09 7.65
C SER A 359 -14.24 18.49 6.23
N SER A 360 -14.35 17.54 5.28
CA SER A 360 -14.07 17.80 3.85
C SER A 360 -14.95 18.89 3.25
N LYS A 361 -16.15 19.12 3.79
CA LYS A 361 -17.08 20.15 3.32
C LYS A 361 -16.66 21.55 3.76
N GLU A 362 -15.97 21.66 4.90
CA GLU A 362 -15.52 22.92 5.48
C GLU A 362 -14.14 23.38 4.99
N LEU A 363 -13.41 22.49 4.28
CA LEU A 363 -12.13 22.81 3.65
C LEU A 363 -12.25 23.07 2.14
N LYS A 364 -13.46 23.32 1.65
CA LYS A 364 -13.70 23.72 0.27
C LYS A 364 -13.36 25.18 0.04
#